data_1a9fa714d8965ee7104f9b56fa45992a
#
_entry.id   1a9fa714d8965ee7104f9b56fa45992a
#
_cell.length_a   1.000
_cell.length_b   1.000
_cell.length_c   1.000
_cell.angle_alpha   90.00
_cell.angle_beta   90.00
_cell.angle_gamma   90.00
#
_symmetry.space_group_name_H-M   'P 1'
#
loop_
_entity.id
_entity.type
_entity.pdbx_description
1 polymer ?
#
loop_
_entity_poly.entity_id
_entity_poly.type
_entity_poly.pdbx_seq_one_letter_code
_entity_poly.pdbx_strand_id
1 'polypeptide(L)'
;MKKIGFILVLILTLTLLCSCGGYVKNYSATILITACQGDEASMEFDTFKGTYNFKLRREGTAEHTLDFEASLAEGEMNVYIGVDGEKELLLTVKGGESYDETITLDDKYDNEKTIYIILETIGECVDGDFEFEYN
;
A
#
# COMPACT_ATOMS: atom_id res chain seq x y z
N MET A 1 10.42 20.48 34.37
CA MET A 1 11.37 19.65 33.59
C MET A 1 10.98 18.18 33.48
N LYS A 2 10.52 17.54 34.56
CA LYS A 2 10.07 16.14 34.51
C LYS A 2 8.84 15.88 33.61
N LYS A 3 7.96 16.87 33.44
CA LYS A 3 6.75 16.77 32.61
C LYS A 3 7.05 16.80 31.10
N ILE A 4 8.10 17.49 30.68
CA ILE A 4 8.51 17.56 29.28
C ILE A 4 9.14 16.24 28.82
N GLY A 5 9.94 15.61 29.68
CA GLY A 5 10.53 14.31 29.41
C GLY A 5 9.48 13.21 29.26
N PHE A 6 8.42 13.26 30.07
CA PHE A 6 7.32 12.30 30.00
C PHE A 6 6.50 12.46 28.71
N ILE A 7 6.23 13.67 28.29
CA ILE A 7 5.51 13.98 27.05
C ILE A 7 6.34 13.54 25.83
N LEU A 8 7.65 13.75 25.85
CA LEU A 8 8.54 13.35 24.78
C LEU A 8 8.61 11.82 24.63
N VAL A 9 8.65 11.10 25.74
CA VAL A 9 8.62 9.63 25.75
C VAL A 9 7.27 9.11 25.25
N LEU A 10 6.17 9.78 25.60
CA LEU A 10 4.83 9.40 25.13
C LEU A 10 4.69 9.60 23.63
N ILE A 11 5.19 10.69 23.08
CA ILE A 11 5.18 10.97 21.63
C ILE A 11 6.03 9.93 20.88
N LEU A 12 7.20 9.60 21.42
CA LEU A 12 8.09 8.60 20.83
C LEU A 12 7.45 7.20 20.86
N THR A 13 6.74 6.87 21.94
CA THR A 13 6.03 5.59 22.06
C THR A 13 4.84 5.50 21.11
N LEU A 14 4.13 6.61 20.87
CA LEU A 14 3.05 6.66 19.91
C LEU A 14 3.55 6.46 18.47
N THR A 15 4.69 7.04 18.11
CA THR A 15 5.29 6.84 16.77
C THR A 15 5.76 5.41 16.54
N LEU A 16 6.22 4.73 17.59
CA LEU A 16 6.59 3.31 17.52
C LEU A 16 5.37 2.39 17.36
N LEU A 17 4.22 2.74 17.94
CA LEU A 17 2.99 1.97 17.81
C LEU A 17 2.35 2.09 16.41
N CYS A 18 2.61 3.17 15.67
CA CYS A 18 2.15 3.33 14.30
C CYS A 18 2.95 2.50 13.28
N SER A 19 4.06 1.90 13.67
CA SER A 19 4.87 1.03 12.80
C SER A 19 4.50 -0.45 12.87
N CYS A 20 3.37 -0.79 13.51
CA CYS A 20 2.90 -2.16 13.72
C CYS A 20 2.33 -2.80 12.45
N GLY A 21 3.14 -3.21 11.51
CA GLY A 21 2.68 -3.94 10.32
C GLY A 21 3.82 -4.58 9.54
N GLY A 22 5.05 -4.36 9.94
CA GLY A 22 6.23 -4.90 9.26
C GLY A 22 6.58 -4.19 7.94
N TYR A 23 5.81 -3.17 7.53
CA TYR A 23 6.05 -2.40 6.31
C TYR A 23 6.08 -0.90 6.59
N VAL A 24 7.01 -0.21 5.97
CA VAL A 24 7.26 1.20 6.20
C VAL A 24 6.35 2.07 5.33
N LYS A 25 5.82 3.15 5.90
CA LYS A 25 5.23 4.27 5.17
C LYS A 25 6.19 5.45 5.29
N ASN A 26 6.77 5.85 4.19
CA ASN A 26 7.67 7.00 4.13
C ASN A 26 7.49 7.70 2.79
N TYR A 27 6.77 8.81 2.78
CA TYR A 27 6.39 9.47 1.54
C TYR A 27 6.24 10.98 1.71
N SER A 28 6.29 11.67 0.59
CA SER A 28 5.80 13.03 0.42
C SER A 28 4.77 13.07 -0.69
N ALA A 29 3.69 13.79 -0.50
CA ALA A 29 2.59 13.84 -1.47
C ALA A 29 1.86 15.17 -1.42
N THR A 30 1.22 15.52 -2.54
CA THR A 30 0.24 16.60 -2.60
C THR A 30 -1.12 16.01 -2.96
N ILE A 31 -2.15 16.45 -2.24
CA ILE A 31 -3.54 15.98 -2.39
C ILE A 31 -3.62 14.46 -2.39
N LEU A 32 -3.19 13.85 -1.29
CA LEU A 32 -3.26 12.40 -1.11
C LEU A 32 -4.58 12.02 -0.46
N ILE A 33 -5.37 11.20 -1.14
CA ILE A 33 -6.61 10.62 -0.63
C ILE A 33 -6.45 9.11 -0.64
N THR A 34 -6.58 8.49 0.52
CA THR A 34 -6.51 7.04 0.68
C THR A 34 -7.73 6.51 1.40
N ALA A 35 -8.14 5.32 1.04
CA ALA A 35 -9.15 4.56 1.75
C ALA A 35 -8.72 3.09 1.81
N CYS A 36 -8.96 2.45 2.94
CA CYS A 36 -8.66 1.03 3.12
C CYS A 36 -9.71 0.44 4.06
N GLN A 37 -10.50 -0.49 3.55
CA GLN A 37 -11.56 -1.14 4.32
C GLN A 37 -11.72 -2.59 3.90
N GLY A 38 -11.46 -3.52 4.82
CA GLY A 38 -11.60 -4.94 4.56
C GLY A 38 -10.71 -5.41 3.42
N ASP A 39 -11.32 -5.86 2.34
CA ASP A 39 -10.67 -6.40 1.15
C ASP A 39 -10.35 -5.35 0.07
N GLU A 40 -10.73 -4.10 0.29
CA GLU A 40 -10.58 -3.01 -0.68
C GLU A 40 -9.63 -1.92 -0.20
N ALA A 41 -8.85 -1.36 -1.11
CA ALA A 41 -8.04 -0.18 -0.88
C ALA A 41 -8.01 0.72 -2.12
N SER A 42 -7.90 2.01 -1.88
CA SER A 42 -7.75 2.99 -2.95
C SER A 42 -6.77 4.09 -2.56
N MET A 43 -6.14 4.68 -3.56
CA MET A 43 -5.19 5.76 -3.42
C MET A 43 -5.29 6.70 -4.62
N GLU A 44 -5.46 7.97 -4.36
CA GLU A 44 -5.49 9.03 -5.36
C GLU A 44 -4.58 10.17 -4.92
N PHE A 45 -3.80 10.72 -5.83
CA PHE A 45 -2.90 11.82 -5.52
C PHE A 45 -2.61 12.71 -6.74
N ASP A 46 -2.21 13.96 -6.48
CA ASP A 46 -1.62 14.85 -7.50
C ASP A 46 -0.14 14.54 -7.69
N THR A 47 0.64 14.50 -6.61
CA THR A 47 2.04 14.06 -6.63
C THR A 47 2.30 13.09 -5.49
N PHE A 48 3.17 12.12 -5.73
CA PHE A 48 3.57 11.15 -4.71
C PHE A 48 5.00 10.68 -4.95
N LYS A 49 5.76 10.63 -3.87
CA LYS A 49 7.11 10.09 -3.88
C LYS A 49 7.38 9.34 -2.58
N GLY A 50 7.78 8.10 -2.68
CA GLY A 50 8.12 7.28 -1.53
C GLY A 50 7.42 5.94 -1.50
N THR A 51 7.12 5.47 -0.30
CA THR A 51 6.53 4.15 -0.04
C THR A 51 5.26 4.28 0.78
N TYR A 52 4.23 3.58 0.38
CA TYR A 52 2.95 3.46 1.09
C TYR A 52 2.51 2.00 1.12
N ASN A 53 1.73 1.60 2.13
CA ASN A 53 1.20 0.26 2.18
C ASN A 53 -0.25 0.24 2.65
N PHE A 54 -0.99 -0.78 2.18
CA PHE A 54 -2.35 -1.09 2.58
C PHE A 54 -2.41 -2.50 3.14
N LYS A 55 -3.16 -2.68 4.20
CA LYS A 55 -3.50 -3.99 4.76
C LYS A 55 -4.86 -4.41 4.23
N LEU A 56 -4.91 -5.47 3.44
CA LEU A 56 -6.15 -6.03 2.90
C LEU A 56 -6.48 -7.35 3.58
N ARG A 57 -7.73 -7.52 3.94
CA ARG A 57 -8.23 -8.74 4.52
C ARG A 57 -9.45 -9.22 3.74
N ARG A 58 -9.34 -10.37 3.12
CA ARG A 58 -10.47 -10.99 2.43
C ARG A 58 -11.42 -11.67 3.41
N GLU A 59 -12.70 -11.70 3.04
CA GLU A 59 -13.73 -12.41 3.77
C GLU A 59 -14.34 -13.50 2.87
N GLY A 60 -14.83 -14.58 3.48
CA GLY A 60 -15.48 -15.67 2.76
C GLY A 60 -14.54 -16.60 2.02
N THR A 61 -15.05 -17.17 0.94
CA THR A 61 -14.33 -18.16 0.12
C THR A 61 -13.30 -17.48 -0.78
N ALA A 62 -12.07 -17.96 -0.72
CA ALA A 62 -10.97 -17.39 -1.48
C ALA A 62 -11.06 -17.71 -2.98
N GLU A 63 -10.95 -16.70 -3.82
CA GLU A 63 -10.78 -16.83 -5.27
C GLU A 63 -9.32 -16.77 -5.68
N HIS A 64 -8.42 -16.43 -4.74
CA HIS A 64 -6.97 -16.31 -4.94
C HIS A 64 -6.58 -15.29 -6.00
N THR A 65 -7.36 -14.19 -6.09
CA THR A 65 -7.14 -13.14 -7.07
C THR A 65 -7.06 -11.77 -6.41
N LEU A 66 -6.37 -10.87 -7.08
CA LEU A 66 -6.32 -9.46 -6.76
C LEU A 66 -6.84 -8.66 -7.96
N ASP A 67 -7.95 -7.99 -7.78
CA ASP A 67 -8.44 -7.05 -8.78
C ASP A 67 -7.66 -5.73 -8.63
N PHE A 68 -7.16 -5.25 -9.75
CA PHE A 68 -6.27 -4.11 -9.78
C PHE A 68 -6.63 -3.14 -10.89
N GLU A 69 -6.92 -1.90 -10.53
CA GLU A 69 -7.09 -0.79 -11.44
C GLU A 69 -6.08 0.30 -11.11
N ALA A 70 -5.40 0.82 -12.10
CA ALA A 70 -4.45 1.90 -11.90
C ALA A 70 -4.30 2.78 -13.14
N SER A 71 -4.09 4.06 -12.89
CA SER A 71 -3.65 5.02 -13.88
C SER A 71 -2.62 5.95 -13.28
N LEU A 72 -1.66 6.38 -14.08
CA LEU A 72 -0.57 7.25 -13.67
C LEU A 72 -0.19 8.14 -14.86
N ALA A 73 -0.15 9.46 -14.67
CA ALA A 73 0.22 10.37 -15.75
C ALA A 73 1.73 10.38 -15.99
N GLU A 74 2.53 10.45 -14.92
CA GLU A 74 3.98 10.49 -15.02
C GLU A 74 4.63 9.70 -13.86
N GLY A 75 5.79 9.14 -14.11
CA GLY A 75 6.58 8.39 -13.15
C GLY A 75 6.41 6.89 -13.27
N GLU A 76 6.94 6.17 -12.29
CA GLU A 76 6.82 4.72 -12.18
C GLU A 76 6.50 4.33 -10.74
N MET A 77 5.59 3.38 -10.58
CA MET A 77 5.17 2.84 -9.29
C MET A 77 5.32 1.32 -9.28
N ASN A 78 6.18 0.82 -8.42
CA ASN A 78 6.25 -0.61 -8.17
C ASN A 78 5.15 -1.04 -7.19
N VAL A 79 4.45 -2.11 -7.52
CA VAL A 79 3.40 -2.69 -6.69
C VAL A 79 3.86 -4.06 -6.20
N TYR A 80 3.97 -4.20 -4.89
CA TYR A 80 4.38 -5.45 -4.24
C TYR A 80 3.23 -6.05 -3.45
N ILE A 81 3.21 -7.36 -3.34
CA ILE A 81 2.43 -8.08 -2.35
C ILE A 81 3.34 -8.47 -1.19
N GLY A 82 2.87 -8.30 0.04
CA GLY A 82 3.65 -8.60 1.24
C GLY A 82 2.89 -9.48 2.23
N VAL A 83 3.61 -10.43 2.81
CA VAL A 83 3.17 -11.30 3.89
C VAL A 83 4.36 -11.55 4.83
N ASP A 84 4.12 -11.45 6.14
CA ASP A 84 5.12 -11.74 7.18
C ASP A 84 6.46 -10.99 7.04
N GLY A 85 6.38 -9.72 6.61
CA GLY A 85 7.55 -8.86 6.46
C GLY A 85 8.33 -9.04 5.18
N GLU A 86 7.96 -10.01 4.35
CA GLU A 86 8.52 -10.24 3.03
C GLU A 86 7.65 -9.62 1.94
N LYS A 87 8.24 -9.18 0.83
CA LYS A 87 7.50 -8.62 -0.30
C LYS A 87 7.98 -9.18 -1.62
N GLU A 88 7.05 -9.30 -2.56
CA GLU A 88 7.28 -9.77 -3.92
C GLU A 88 6.67 -8.79 -4.92
N LEU A 89 7.42 -8.43 -5.95
CA LEU A 89 6.95 -7.53 -6.99
C LEU A 89 5.84 -8.19 -7.81
N LEU A 90 4.67 -7.57 -7.88
CA LEU A 90 3.57 -7.99 -8.76
C LEU A 90 3.69 -7.37 -10.15
N LEU A 91 3.84 -6.05 -10.21
CA LEU A 91 3.94 -5.31 -11.46
C LEU A 91 4.50 -3.91 -11.22
N THR A 92 4.84 -3.23 -12.31
CA THR A 92 5.21 -1.82 -12.29
C THR A 92 4.24 -1.03 -13.16
N VAL A 93 3.61 -0.02 -12.57
CA VAL A 93 2.75 0.92 -13.29
C VAL A 93 3.61 2.07 -13.82
N LYS A 94 3.54 2.30 -15.12
CA LYS A 94 4.29 3.37 -15.79
C LYS A 94 3.40 4.53 -16.19
N GLY A 95 3.94 5.72 -16.15
CA GLY A 95 3.25 6.94 -16.57
C GLY A 95 2.73 6.86 -17.99
N GLY A 96 1.48 7.31 -18.20
CA GLY A 96 0.78 7.23 -19.47
C GLY A 96 0.09 5.90 -19.76
N GLU A 97 0.23 4.91 -18.86
CA GLU A 97 -0.42 3.61 -18.98
C GLU A 97 -1.59 3.49 -18.00
N SER A 98 -2.57 2.70 -18.38
CA SER A 98 -3.72 2.33 -17.53
C SER A 98 -3.80 0.82 -17.43
N TYR A 99 -4.14 0.36 -16.24
CA TYR A 99 -4.27 -1.06 -15.91
C TYR A 99 -5.66 -1.32 -15.36
N ASP A 100 -6.27 -2.41 -15.82
CA ASP A 100 -7.52 -2.95 -15.29
C ASP A 100 -7.43 -4.46 -15.45
N GLU A 101 -6.92 -5.12 -14.42
CA GLU A 101 -6.58 -6.54 -14.49
C GLU A 101 -7.01 -7.28 -13.23
N THR A 102 -7.31 -8.56 -13.39
CA THR A 102 -7.46 -9.53 -12.31
C THR A 102 -6.21 -10.38 -12.27
N ILE A 103 -5.42 -10.26 -11.21
CA ILE A 103 -4.17 -10.98 -11.04
C ILE A 103 -4.43 -12.26 -10.27
N THR A 104 -4.08 -13.41 -10.85
CA THR A 104 -4.09 -14.68 -10.11
C THR A 104 -2.85 -14.75 -9.25
N LEU A 105 -3.05 -14.90 -7.94
CA LEU A 105 -1.96 -14.97 -6.98
C LEU A 105 -1.36 -16.36 -6.90
N ASP A 106 -0.08 -16.43 -6.54
CA ASP A 106 0.65 -17.68 -6.33
C ASP A 106 0.00 -18.50 -5.21
N ASP A 107 0.09 -19.83 -5.30
CA ASP A 107 -0.49 -20.80 -4.34
C ASP A 107 -0.01 -20.56 -2.90
N LYS A 108 1.14 -19.98 -2.70
CA LYS A 108 1.66 -19.64 -1.36
C LYS A 108 0.78 -18.64 -0.60
N TYR A 109 -0.11 -17.92 -1.29
CA TYR A 109 -1.06 -16.98 -0.68
C TYR A 109 -2.43 -17.58 -0.39
N ASP A 110 -2.67 -18.87 -0.74
CA ASP A 110 -3.98 -19.52 -0.65
C ASP A 110 -4.59 -19.49 0.76
N ASN A 111 -3.77 -19.62 1.79
CA ASN A 111 -4.21 -19.60 3.18
C ASN A 111 -4.06 -18.22 3.85
N GLU A 112 -3.67 -17.21 3.12
CA GLU A 112 -3.44 -15.87 3.67
C GLU A 112 -4.72 -15.02 3.59
N LYS A 113 -5.40 -14.87 4.71
CA LYS A 113 -6.57 -13.97 4.82
C LYS A 113 -6.17 -12.51 4.73
N THR A 114 -4.98 -12.19 5.16
CA THR A 114 -4.44 -10.83 5.22
C THR A 114 -3.18 -10.73 4.38
N ILE A 115 -3.15 -9.77 3.47
CA ILE A 115 -1.97 -9.41 2.71
C ILE A 115 -1.73 -7.90 2.82
N TYR A 116 -0.52 -7.47 2.46
CA TYR A 116 -0.19 -6.07 2.30
C TYR A 116 0.07 -5.76 0.83
N ILE A 117 -0.45 -4.65 0.36
CA ILE A 117 -0.08 -4.08 -0.92
C ILE A 117 0.88 -2.93 -0.63
N ILE A 118 2.09 -3.01 -1.14
CA ILE A 118 3.12 -2.01 -0.94
C ILE A 118 3.36 -1.29 -2.26
N LEU A 119 3.22 0.03 -2.24
CA LEU A 119 3.45 0.92 -3.37
C LEU A 119 4.76 1.67 -3.13
N GLU A 120 5.68 1.57 -4.08
CA GLU A 120 6.99 2.21 -3.98
C GLU A 120 7.34 2.90 -5.28
N THR A 121 7.56 4.22 -5.22
CA THR A 121 7.86 4.99 -6.42
C THR A 121 9.33 4.89 -6.82
N ILE A 122 9.57 5.00 -8.13
CA ILE A 122 10.87 5.31 -8.70
C ILE A 122 10.83 6.78 -9.11
N GLY A 123 11.39 7.64 -8.25
CA GLY A 123 11.24 9.09 -8.43
C GLY A 123 9.84 9.60 -8.02
N GLU A 124 9.44 10.73 -8.56
CA GLU A 124 8.12 11.32 -8.30
C GLU A 124 7.09 10.84 -9.31
N CYS A 125 5.90 10.48 -8.81
CA CYS A 125 4.74 10.16 -9.60
C CYS A 125 3.74 11.31 -9.62
N VAL A 126 3.04 11.50 -10.73
CA VAL A 126 2.08 12.59 -10.95
C VAL A 126 0.74 12.03 -11.42
N ASP A 127 -0.34 12.55 -10.85
CA ASP A 127 -1.74 12.19 -11.17
C ASP A 127 -1.97 10.69 -11.16
N GLY A 128 -1.95 10.10 -9.98
CA GLY A 128 -2.18 8.67 -9.78
C GLY A 128 -3.55 8.35 -9.21
N ASP A 129 -4.11 7.24 -9.67
CA ASP A 129 -5.33 6.64 -9.16
C ASP A 129 -5.15 5.12 -9.12
N PHE A 130 -5.27 4.53 -7.94
CA PHE A 130 -5.03 3.10 -7.70
C PHE A 130 -6.17 2.51 -6.89
N GLU A 131 -6.67 1.37 -7.32
CA GLU A 131 -7.69 0.60 -6.61
C GLU A 131 -7.31 -0.88 -6.56
N PHE A 132 -7.55 -1.50 -5.41
CA PHE A 132 -7.23 -2.91 -5.15
C PHE A 132 -8.40 -3.60 -4.45
N GLU A 133 -8.68 -4.84 -4.86
CA GLU A 133 -9.62 -5.72 -4.17
C GLU A 133 -9.03 -7.12 -4.05
N TYR A 134 -8.92 -7.62 -2.82
CA TYR A 134 -8.39 -8.95 -2.51
C TYR A 134 -9.54 -9.97 -2.39
N ASN A 135 -9.56 -10.93 -3.30
CA ASN A 135 -10.61 -11.96 -3.37
C ASN A 135 -10.21 -13.31 -2.80
#